data_c1555a5551f8324a0e8b45d1f8a754cb
#
_entry.id   c1555a5551f8324a0e8b45d1f8a754cb
#
_cell.length_a   1.000
_cell.length_b   1.000
_cell.length_c   1.000
_cell.angle_alpha   90.00
_cell.angle_beta   90.00
_cell.angle_gamma   90.00
#
_symmetry.space_group_name_H-M   'P 1'
#
loop_
_entity.id
_entity.type
_entity.pdbx_description
1 polymer ?
#
loop_
_entity_poly.entity_id
_entity_poly.type
_entity_poly.pdbx_seq_one_letter_code
_entity_poly.pdbx_strand_id
1 'polypeptide(L)'
;MAKEWGTIPDHLAKFAMNQKVFFIASVAGDDDVNLSPKGIAGLKVIDEKSVVYADYHGSGDQTSKHLSAGGKATLVFMSFDEKPLIVRFYSKGRIVAKGEEEFDKLAGQYYSGFDKSEFRRIFIFDVYRVQTSCGYGVPVMEYIKDRSSKPYFNELFVPFED
;
A
#
# COMPACT_ATOMS: atom_id res chain seq x y z
N MET A 1 -14.36 -18.96 -6.97
CA MET A 1 -13.69 -19.69 -5.88
C MET A 1 -12.42 -18.94 -5.49
N ALA A 2 -12.11 -18.85 -4.20
CA ALA A 2 -10.84 -18.28 -3.74
C ALA A 2 -9.69 -19.16 -4.23
N LYS A 3 -8.60 -18.55 -4.69
CA LYS A 3 -7.36 -19.23 -5.06
C LYS A 3 -6.22 -18.67 -4.24
N GLU A 4 -5.21 -19.48 -3.98
CA GLU A 4 -4.05 -19.09 -3.19
C GLU A 4 -2.74 -19.46 -3.89
N TRP A 5 -1.70 -18.65 -3.63
CA TRP A 5 -0.33 -18.84 -4.15
C TRP A 5 0.68 -18.46 -3.06
N GLY A 6 1.84 -19.08 -3.10
CA GLY A 6 2.98 -18.76 -2.23
C GLY A 6 3.82 -17.58 -2.71
N THR A 7 3.59 -17.13 -3.94
CA THR A 7 4.28 -15.99 -4.58
C THR A 7 3.25 -15.15 -5.34
N ILE A 8 3.64 -13.97 -5.78
CA ILE A 8 2.78 -13.05 -6.55
C ILE A 8 2.83 -13.46 -8.02
N PRO A 9 1.73 -14.01 -8.59
CA PRO A 9 1.68 -14.27 -10.03
C PRO A 9 1.70 -12.96 -10.84
N ASP A 10 2.33 -12.94 -12.00
CA ASP A 10 2.44 -11.76 -12.87
C ASP A 10 1.11 -11.08 -13.17
N HIS A 11 0.06 -11.87 -13.43
CA HIS A 11 -1.26 -11.31 -13.72
C HIS A 11 -1.89 -10.61 -12.50
N LEU A 12 -1.59 -11.07 -11.28
CA LEU A 12 -2.06 -10.42 -10.05
C LEU A 12 -1.19 -9.22 -9.66
N ALA A 13 0.11 -9.24 -9.98
CA ALA A 13 0.97 -8.05 -9.89
C ALA A 13 0.45 -6.94 -10.80
N LYS A 14 0.16 -7.26 -12.07
CA LYS A 14 -0.44 -6.31 -13.03
C LYS A 14 -1.81 -5.82 -12.57
N PHE A 15 -2.66 -6.69 -12.04
CA PHE A 15 -3.95 -6.30 -11.48
C PHE A 15 -3.77 -5.30 -10.33
N ALA A 16 -2.90 -5.60 -9.36
CA ALA A 16 -2.64 -4.74 -8.22
C ALA A 16 -2.15 -3.35 -8.65
N MET A 17 -1.20 -3.29 -9.59
CA MET A 17 -0.61 -2.04 -10.08
C MET A 17 -1.57 -1.19 -10.92
N ASN A 18 -2.65 -1.78 -11.45
CA ASN A 18 -3.68 -1.05 -12.21
C ASN A 18 -4.76 -0.41 -11.33
N GLN A 19 -4.79 -0.72 -10.03
CA GLN A 19 -5.75 -0.11 -9.13
C GLN A 19 -5.41 1.37 -8.88
N LYS A 20 -6.37 2.16 -8.40
CA LYS A 20 -6.17 3.59 -8.07
C LYS A 20 -5.95 3.79 -6.57
N VAL A 21 -6.49 2.88 -5.79
CA VAL A 21 -6.39 2.83 -4.33
C VAL A 21 -6.14 1.41 -3.90
N PHE A 22 -5.38 1.24 -2.83
CA PHE A 22 -5.23 -0.02 -2.12
C PHE A 22 -5.29 0.22 -0.61
N PHE A 23 -5.38 -0.84 0.16
CA PHE A 23 -5.43 -0.74 1.61
C PHE A 23 -4.27 -1.52 2.23
N ILE A 24 -3.72 -0.99 3.32
CA ILE A 24 -2.78 -1.70 4.17
C ILE A 24 -3.48 -1.96 5.50
N ALA A 25 -3.82 -3.23 5.76
CA ALA A 25 -4.16 -3.68 7.10
C ALA A 25 -2.86 -4.09 7.80
N SER A 26 -2.70 -3.74 9.08
CA SER A 26 -1.53 -4.14 9.86
C SER A 26 -1.89 -4.35 11.33
N VAL A 27 -1.13 -5.23 11.98
CA VAL A 27 -1.31 -5.55 13.40
C VAL A 27 0.01 -6.06 13.98
N ALA A 28 0.27 -5.79 15.24
CA ALA A 28 1.39 -6.33 16.01
C ALA A 28 0.96 -6.66 17.44
N GLY A 29 1.33 -7.86 17.92
CA GLY A 29 0.94 -8.31 19.26
C GLY A 29 -0.57 -8.23 19.49
N ASP A 30 -0.95 -7.63 20.61
CA ASP A 30 -2.35 -7.41 21.03
C ASP A 30 -2.86 -6.00 20.69
N ASP A 31 -2.15 -5.26 19.81
CA ASP A 31 -2.58 -3.91 19.40
C ASP A 31 -3.81 -3.98 18.47
N ASP A 32 -4.49 -2.86 18.33
CA ASP A 32 -5.65 -2.74 17.44
C ASP A 32 -5.26 -2.94 15.97
N VAL A 33 -6.15 -3.53 15.20
CA VAL A 33 -5.95 -3.68 13.75
C VAL A 33 -6.07 -2.32 13.07
N ASN A 34 -4.99 -1.85 12.47
CA ASN A 34 -5.01 -0.67 11.63
C ASN A 34 -5.41 -1.03 10.20
N LEU A 35 -6.24 -0.19 9.57
CA LEU A 35 -6.57 -0.26 8.16
C LEU A 35 -6.43 1.12 7.52
N SER A 36 -5.48 1.26 6.61
CA SER A 36 -5.17 2.54 5.97
C SER A 36 -5.36 2.47 4.45
N PRO A 37 -6.24 3.30 3.85
CA PRO A 37 -6.28 3.48 2.40
C PRO A 37 -5.03 4.24 1.92
N LYS A 38 -4.52 3.85 0.77
CA LYS A 38 -3.33 4.42 0.14
C LYS A 38 -3.52 4.58 -1.37
N GLY A 39 -3.00 5.67 -1.92
CA GLY A 39 -2.89 5.83 -3.38
C GLY A 39 -1.83 4.88 -3.95
N ILE A 40 -2.07 4.41 -5.16
CA ILE A 40 -1.21 3.40 -5.80
C ILE A 40 0.15 3.93 -6.23
N ALA A 41 0.31 5.24 -6.43
CA ALA A 41 1.51 5.83 -7.04
C ALA A 41 2.81 5.44 -6.32
N GLY A 42 2.78 5.39 -4.98
CA GLY A 42 3.94 5.00 -4.16
C GLY A 42 4.21 3.49 -4.10
N LEU A 43 3.34 2.64 -4.66
CA LEU A 43 3.49 1.19 -4.61
C LEU A 43 4.27 0.68 -5.82
N LYS A 44 5.15 -0.30 -5.60
CA LYS A 44 5.82 -1.08 -6.67
C LYS A 44 5.88 -2.55 -6.26
N VAL A 45 5.42 -3.44 -7.12
CA VAL A 45 5.73 -4.87 -7.05
C VAL A 45 7.07 -5.05 -7.76
N ILE A 46 8.11 -5.43 -7.01
CA ILE A 46 9.49 -5.48 -7.53
C ILE A 46 9.92 -6.87 -7.97
N ASP A 47 9.33 -7.88 -7.38
CA ASP A 47 9.49 -9.28 -7.79
C ASP A 47 8.30 -10.13 -7.30
N GLU A 48 8.40 -11.45 -7.45
CA GLU A 48 7.35 -12.40 -7.08
C GLU A 48 7.05 -12.49 -5.57
N LYS A 49 7.87 -11.88 -4.71
CA LYS A 49 7.72 -11.90 -3.24
C LYS A 49 7.83 -10.54 -2.59
N SER A 50 8.27 -9.53 -3.33
CA SER A 50 8.65 -8.25 -2.75
C SER A 50 7.82 -7.11 -3.30
N VAL A 51 7.27 -6.34 -2.39
CA VAL A 51 6.53 -5.10 -2.69
C VAL A 51 7.14 -3.97 -1.89
N VAL A 52 7.37 -2.83 -2.51
CA VAL A 52 7.80 -1.61 -1.82
C VAL A 52 6.73 -0.53 -1.91
N TYR A 53 6.63 0.27 -0.87
CA TYR A 53 5.73 1.42 -0.82
C TYR A 53 6.45 2.62 -0.22
N ALA A 54 6.56 3.69 -1.01
CA ALA A 54 7.05 4.98 -0.53
C ALA A 54 5.94 5.65 0.31
N ASP A 55 6.20 5.80 1.61
CA ASP A 55 5.28 6.40 2.56
C ASP A 55 5.53 7.90 2.63
N TYR A 56 4.54 8.66 2.21
CA TYR A 56 4.57 10.12 2.21
C TYR A 56 4.39 10.69 3.62
N HIS A 57 4.79 11.92 3.83
CA HIS A 57 4.46 12.64 5.05
C HIS A 57 2.95 12.67 5.25
N GLY A 58 2.50 12.36 6.44
CA GLY A 58 1.08 12.27 6.78
C GLY A 58 0.88 12.03 8.28
N SER A 59 -0.36 12.19 8.76
CA SER A 59 -0.71 12.01 10.18
C SER A 59 -0.67 10.54 10.62
N GLY A 60 -0.92 9.59 9.71
CA GLY A 60 -0.97 8.16 10.02
C GLY A 60 0.42 7.56 10.23
N ASP A 61 0.64 6.86 11.34
CA ASP A 61 1.90 6.19 11.67
C ASP A 61 1.73 4.75 12.19
N GLN A 62 0.50 4.28 12.30
CA GLN A 62 0.22 2.98 12.95
C GLN A 62 0.82 1.81 12.18
N THR A 63 0.77 1.81 10.83
CA THR A 63 1.44 0.78 10.01
C THR A 63 2.93 0.70 10.34
N SER A 64 3.60 1.84 10.48
CA SER A 64 5.02 1.89 10.84
C SER A 64 5.29 1.29 12.22
N LYS A 65 4.48 1.63 13.21
CA LYS A 65 4.61 1.07 14.57
C LYS A 65 4.45 -0.44 14.56
N HIS A 66 3.44 -0.96 13.86
CA HIS A 66 3.21 -2.40 13.75
C HIS A 66 4.38 -3.11 13.07
N LEU A 67 4.89 -2.60 11.95
CA LEU A 67 6.02 -3.21 11.25
C LEU A 67 7.30 -3.17 12.09
N SER A 68 7.56 -2.07 12.80
CA SER A 68 8.71 -1.95 13.72
C SER A 68 8.64 -2.95 14.89
N ALA A 69 7.43 -3.30 15.31
CA ALA A 69 7.19 -4.32 16.33
C ALA A 69 7.17 -5.76 15.77
N GLY A 70 7.60 -5.98 14.52
CA GLY A 70 7.59 -7.30 13.88
C GLY A 70 6.20 -7.79 13.47
N GLY A 71 5.23 -6.89 13.38
CA GLY A 71 3.86 -7.18 13.00
C GLY A 71 3.70 -7.66 11.57
N LYS A 72 2.48 -8.08 11.26
CA LYS A 72 2.08 -8.52 9.92
C LYS A 72 1.30 -7.42 9.21
N ALA A 73 1.36 -7.44 7.88
CA ALA A 73 0.54 -6.59 7.04
C ALA A 73 -0.15 -7.39 5.92
N THR A 74 -1.31 -6.91 5.50
CA THR A 74 -2.01 -7.38 4.33
C THR A 74 -2.28 -6.20 3.41
N LEU A 75 -1.78 -6.29 2.19
CA LEU A 75 -2.09 -5.34 1.14
C LEU A 75 -3.34 -5.85 0.40
N VAL A 76 -4.36 -5.02 0.31
CA VAL A 76 -5.65 -5.38 -0.30
C VAL A 76 -5.90 -4.50 -1.50
N PHE A 77 -6.13 -5.15 -2.63
CA PHE A 77 -6.47 -4.54 -3.91
C PHE A 77 -7.86 -5.02 -4.32
N MET A 78 -8.67 -4.14 -4.88
CA MET A 78 -9.99 -4.50 -5.37
C MET A 78 -10.31 -3.77 -6.66
N SER A 79 -11.03 -4.45 -7.55
CA SER A 79 -11.56 -3.86 -8.76
C SER A 79 -12.79 -3.01 -8.44
N PHE A 80 -12.86 -1.86 -9.09
CA PHE A 80 -14.04 -1.01 -9.15
C PHE A 80 -14.66 -0.99 -10.56
N ASP A 81 -14.16 -1.85 -11.46
CA ASP A 81 -14.68 -2.03 -12.83
C ASP A 81 -15.65 -3.23 -12.92
N GLU A 82 -16.12 -3.51 -14.12
CA GLU A 82 -17.08 -4.59 -14.41
C GLU A 82 -16.53 -6.01 -14.10
N LYS A 83 -15.21 -6.17 -13.93
CA LYS A 83 -14.58 -7.46 -13.61
C LYS A 83 -14.28 -7.56 -12.13
N PRO A 84 -15.19 -8.13 -11.33
CA PRO A 84 -15.06 -8.14 -9.88
C PRO A 84 -13.91 -9.06 -9.42
N LEU A 85 -12.95 -8.49 -8.71
CA LEU A 85 -11.83 -9.22 -8.13
C LEU A 85 -11.30 -8.51 -6.90
N ILE A 86 -11.01 -9.27 -5.84
CA ILE A 86 -10.24 -8.81 -4.68
C ILE A 86 -8.98 -9.66 -4.58
N VAL A 87 -7.84 -9.01 -4.40
CA VAL A 87 -6.53 -9.64 -4.23
C VAL A 87 -5.94 -9.19 -2.89
N ARG A 88 -5.37 -10.13 -2.14
CA ARG A 88 -4.67 -9.87 -0.89
C ARG A 88 -3.26 -10.41 -0.96
N PHE A 89 -2.29 -9.56 -0.61
CA PHE A 89 -0.91 -9.95 -0.39
C PHE A 89 -0.65 -9.97 1.11
N TYR A 90 -0.52 -11.15 1.69
CA TYR A 90 -0.16 -11.32 3.10
C TYR A 90 1.35 -11.27 3.24
N SER A 91 1.84 -10.41 4.12
CA SER A 91 3.26 -10.10 4.21
C SER A 91 3.74 -9.92 5.65
N LYS A 92 5.06 -10.06 5.81
CA LYS A 92 5.81 -9.38 6.86
C LYS A 92 6.41 -8.13 6.25
N GLY A 93 6.63 -7.11 7.07
CA GLY A 93 7.17 -5.88 6.54
C GLY A 93 8.31 -5.34 7.41
N ARG A 94 9.16 -4.53 6.79
CA ARG A 94 10.17 -3.73 7.46
C ARG A 94 10.19 -2.31 6.91
N ILE A 95 10.86 -1.45 7.62
CA ILE A 95 10.96 -0.03 7.33
C ILE A 95 12.39 0.28 6.93
N VAL A 96 12.54 1.11 5.91
CA VAL A 96 13.79 1.75 5.55
C VAL A 96 13.59 3.26 5.77
N ALA A 97 14.30 3.81 6.74
CA ALA A 97 14.14 5.21 7.13
C ALA A 97 14.87 6.14 6.15
N LYS A 98 14.36 7.35 5.99
CA LYS A 98 15.04 8.39 5.22
C LYS A 98 16.40 8.71 5.88
N GLY A 99 17.46 8.75 5.07
CA GLY A 99 18.84 8.93 5.51
C GLY A 99 19.64 7.62 5.62
N GLU A 100 19.00 6.46 5.45
CA GLU A 100 19.71 5.19 5.30
C GLU A 100 20.18 5.02 3.85
N GLU A 101 21.35 4.40 3.63
CA GLU A 101 21.88 4.12 2.28
C GLU A 101 20.90 3.29 1.44
N GLU A 102 20.20 2.34 2.07
CA GLU A 102 19.18 1.52 1.42
C GLU A 102 18.00 2.36 0.95
N PHE A 103 17.62 3.42 1.70
CA PHE A 103 16.57 4.35 1.27
C PHE A 103 16.95 5.02 -0.05
N ASP A 104 18.15 5.56 -0.14
CA ASP A 104 18.62 6.28 -1.33
C ASP A 104 18.70 5.36 -2.55
N LYS A 105 19.15 4.11 -2.35
CA LYS A 105 19.19 3.08 -3.38
C LYS A 105 17.80 2.75 -3.90
N LEU A 106 16.84 2.45 -3.03
CA LEU A 106 15.47 2.13 -3.41
C LEU A 106 14.76 3.31 -4.06
N ALA A 107 14.95 4.51 -3.50
CA ALA A 107 14.38 5.73 -4.04
C ALA A 107 14.94 6.07 -5.41
N GLY A 108 16.23 5.82 -5.65
CA GLY A 108 16.87 5.96 -6.96
C GLY A 108 16.34 4.97 -7.98
N GLN A 109 16.21 3.71 -7.58
CA GLN A 109 15.83 2.62 -8.48
C GLN A 109 14.34 2.65 -8.87
N TYR A 110 13.44 2.89 -7.93
CA TYR A 110 12.00 2.71 -8.14
C TYR A 110 11.19 4.00 -8.22
N TYR A 111 11.76 5.13 -7.79
CA TYR A 111 11.05 6.41 -7.66
C TYR A 111 11.78 7.58 -8.33
N SER A 112 12.46 7.34 -9.46
CA SER A 112 13.24 8.38 -10.17
C SER A 112 12.37 9.57 -10.66
N GLY A 113 11.09 9.34 -10.93
CA GLY A 113 10.14 10.37 -11.36
C GLY A 113 9.37 11.07 -10.23
N PHE A 114 9.74 10.82 -8.96
CA PHE A 114 9.04 11.37 -7.80
C PHE A 114 9.89 12.40 -7.07
N ASP A 115 9.23 13.36 -6.42
CA ASP A 115 9.89 14.20 -5.42
C ASP A 115 10.16 13.39 -4.15
N LYS A 116 11.40 12.93 -4.02
CA LYS A 116 11.84 12.10 -2.89
C LYS A 116 11.86 12.87 -1.56
N SER A 117 11.79 14.20 -1.58
CA SER A 117 11.71 15.01 -0.37
C SER A 117 10.40 14.77 0.39
N GLU A 118 9.34 14.39 -0.33
CA GLU A 118 8.02 14.09 0.25
C GLU A 118 7.94 12.72 0.92
N PHE A 119 8.94 11.85 0.73
CA PHE A 119 8.96 10.54 1.37
C PHE A 119 9.58 10.64 2.76
N ARG A 120 8.94 10.05 3.76
CA ARG A 120 9.49 9.93 5.11
C ARG A 120 10.18 8.59 5.35
N ARG A 121 9.77 7.53 4.61
CA ARG A 121 10.32 6.18 4.69
C ARG A 121 9.85 5.35 3.49
N ILE A 122 10.45 4.18 3.31
CA ILE A 122 9.98 3.15 2.39
C ILE A 122 9.63 1.91 3.21
N PHE A 123 8.42 1.38 3.03
CA PHE A 123 8.06 0.06 3.52
C PHE A 123 8.47 -0.99 2.50
N ILE A 124 9.04 -2.09 2.99
CA ILE A 124 9.29 -3.30 2.21
C ILE A 124 8.41 -4.41 2.78
N PHE A 125 7.65 -5.05 1.92
CA PHE A 125 6.75 -6.14 2.28
C PHE A 125 7.23 -7.43 1.64
N ASP A 126 7.57 -8.43 2.48
CA ASP A 126 7.91 -9.79 2.07
C ASP A 126 6.62 -10.61 2.02
N VAL A 127 6.11 -10.82 0.82
CA VAL A 127 4.84 -11.52 0.58
C VAL A 127 5.06 -13.02 0.67
N TYR A 128 4.33 -13.66 1.58
CA TYR A 128 4.41 -15.10 1.80
C TYR A 128 3.15 -15.87 1.35
N ARG A 129 2.06 -15.14 1.08
CA ARG A 129 0.81 -15.71 0.57
C ARG A 129 0.04 -14.66 -0.21
N VAL A 130 -0.49 -15.06 -1.35
CA VAL A 130 -1.44 -14.29 -2.15
C VAL A 130 -2.77 -15.02 -2.19
N GLN A 131 -3.87 -14.30 -2.06
CA GLN A 131 -5.22 -14.86 -2.10
C GLN A 131 -6.12 -13.99 -2.95
N THR A 132 -6.95 -14.63 -3.77
CA THR A 132 -8.04 -13.95 -4.47
C THR A 132 -9.39 -14.32 -3.87
N SER A 133 -10.34 -13.41 -4.02
CA SER A 133 -11.75 -13.67 -3.76
C SER A 133 -12.62 -12.93 -4.76
N CYS A 134 -13.89 -13.32 -4.88
CA CYS A 134 -14.84 -12.57 -5.70
C CYS A 134 -14.99 -11.15 -5.15
N GLY A 135 -15.20 -10.19 -6.04
CA GLY A 135 -15.41 -8.78 -5.71
C GLY A 135 -16.84 -8.31 -5.92
N TYR A 136 -17.82 -9.21 -6.06
CA TYR A 136 -19.20 -8.84 -6.40
C TYR A 136 -19.89 -7.89 -5.40
N GLY A 137 -19.40 -7.85 -4.15
CA GLY A 137 -19.88 -6.88 -3.15
C GLY A 137 -19.25 -5.49 -3.28
N VAL A 138 -18.21 -5.33 -4.12
CA VAL A 138 -17.58 -4.03 -4.40
C VAL A 138 -18.37 -3.37 -5.53
N PRO A 139 -18.89 -2.14 -5.35
CA PRO A 139 -19.64 -1.48 -6.41
C PRO A 139 -18.73 -1.07 -7.57
N VAL A 140 -19.31 -0.95 -8.77
CA VAL A 140 -18.65 -0.32 -9.89
C VAL A 140 -18.56 1.19 -9.62
N MET A 141 -17.37 1.76 -9.79
CA MET A 141 -17.09 3.18 -9.53
C MET A 141 -16.25 3.78 -10.66
N GLU A 142 -16.59 4.99 -11.07
CA GLU A 142 -15.80 5.72 -12.06
C GLU A 142 -14.62 6.44 -11.37
N TYR A 143 -13.42 6.27 -11.93
CA TYR A 143 -12.26 7.04 -11.54
C TYR A 143 -12.24 8.37 -12.32
N ILE A 144 -12.35 9.47 -11.61
CA ILE A 144 -12.36 10.81 -12.22
C ILE A 144 -10.94 11.37 -12.31
N LYS A 145 -10.22 11.44 -11.17
CA LYS A 145 -8.85 11.97 -11.09
C LYS A 145 -8.22 11.72 -9.74
N ASP A 146 -6.90 11.76 -9.68
CA ASP A 146 -6.18 11.88 -8.42
C ASP A 146 -6.40 13.28 -7.81
N ARG A 147 -6.34 13.36 -6.48
CA ARG A 147 -6.28 14.67 -5.81
C ARG A 147 -4.94 15.31 -6.16
N SER A 148 -4.93 16.63 -6.38
CA SER A 148 -3.67 17.35 -6.61
C SER A 148 -2.75 17.20 -5.40
N SER A 149 -1.49 16.86 -5.64
CA SER A 149 -0.47 16.60 -4.62
C SER A 149 0.05 17.88 -3.92
N LYS A 150 -0.76 18.91 -3.76
CA LYS A 150 -0.31 20.10 -3.03
C LYS A 150 -0.48 19.94 -1.52
N PRO A 151 0.40 20.54 -0.71
CA PRO A 151 0.62 20.19 0.68
C PRO A 151 -0.63 20.31 1.51
N TYR A 152 -1.16 19.18 1.85
CA TYR A 152 -2.42 18.96 2.52
C TYR A 152 -2.45 19.35 3.98
N PHE A 153 -1.30 19.72 4.55
CA PHE A 153 -1.18 19.64 5.99
C PHE A 153 -1.70 20.86 6.74
N ASN A 154 -1.92 21.99 6.06
CA ASN A 154 -2.36 23.21 6.74
C ASN A 154 -3.78 23.66 6.42
N GLU A 155 -4.46 23.07 5.43
CA GLU A 155 -5.74 23.62 4.94
C GLU A 155 -6.92 22.62 4.95
N LEU A 156 -6.70 21.33 5.29
CA LEU A 156 -7.72 20.29 5.16
C LEU A 156 -8.20 19.64 6.46
N PHE A 157 -7.74 20.08 7.61
CA PHE A 157 -8.51 19.85 8.83
C PHE A 157 -9.54 20.99 8.98
N VAL A 158 -10.51 21.00 8.08
CA VAL A 158 -11.80 21.60 8.45
C VAL A 158 -12.39 20.60 9.44
N PRO A 159 -12.56 20.96 10.72
CA PRO A 159 -13.32 20.13 11.65
C PRO A 159 -14.66 19.83 11.00
N PHE A 160 -15.13 18.59 11.04
CA PHE A 160 -16.51 18.32 10.74
C PHE A 160 -17.31 19.15 11.76
N GLU A 161 -18.04 20.14 11.29
CA GLU A 161 -19.02 20.83 12.11
C GLU A 161 -20.13 19.81 12.40
N ASP A 162 -20.37 19.54 13.69
CA ASP A 162 -21.43 18.64 14.18
C ASP A 162 -22.83 19.12 13.77
#